data_715da62355f2e34a8935dc629d8bc220
#
_entry.id   715da62355f2e34a8935dc629d8bc220
#
_cell.length_a   1.000
_cell.length_b   1.000
_cell.length_c   1.000
_cell.angle_alpha   90.00
_cell.angle_beta   90.00
_cell.angle_gamma   90.00
#
_symmetry.space_group_name_H-M   'P 1'
#
loop_
_entity.id
_entity.type
_entity.pdbx_description
1 polymer ?
#
loop_
_entity_poly.entity_id
_entity_poly.type
_entity_poly.pdbx_seq_one_letter_code
_entity_poly.pdbx_strand_id
1 'polypeptide(L)'
;MKMARRARQDATRLWRLCLVNGRPDVAHVRNMVDGLTETRRPGASAVLAHFLRLVRLDAARWAARVDTAAPLEPAERTAVQAVLVERYGSRVETVFAVDPALIGGMRVRVGGDVYDGSIQGRLAAIDARF
;
A
#
# COMPACT_ATOMS: atom_id res chain seq x y z
N MET A 1 -16.21 -15.59 20.69
CA MET A 1 -15.77 -14.21 20.95
C MET A 1 -14.37 -14.11 21.53
N LYS A 2 -14.04 -14.88 22.58
CA LYS A 2 -12.67 -14.91 23.14
C LYS A 2 -11.65 -15.40 22.14
N MET A 3 -11.98 -16.40 21.32
CA MET A 3 -11.07 -16.95 20.29
C MET A 3 -10.76 -15.94 19.19
N ALA A 4 -11.74 -15.17 18.72
CA ALA A 4 -11.52 -14.17 17.70
C ALA A 4 -10.61 -13.03 18.19
N ARG A 5 -10.83 -12.57 19.42
CA ARG A 5 -10.01 -11.55 20.05
C ARG A 5 -8.58 -12.02 20.23
N ARG A 6 -8.40 -13.25 20.69
CA ARG A 6 -7.07 -13.84 20.86
C ARG A 6 -6.35 -14.00 19.52
N ALA A 7 -7.08 -14.45 18.49
CA ALA A 7 -6.53 -14.56 17.15
C ALA A 7 -6.01 -13.23 16.61
N ARG A 8 -6.76 -12.13 16.83
CA ARG A 8 -6.31 -10.79 16.44
C ARG A 8 -5.06 -10.36 17.19
N GLN A 9 -5.02 -10.62 18.49
CA GLN A 9 -3.86 -10.27 19.31
C GLN A 9 -2.62 -11.05 18.87
N ASP A 10 -2.77 -12.33 18.62
CA ASP A 10 -1.68 -13.19 18.16
C ASP A 10 -1.19 -12.73 16.78
N ALA A 11 -2.11 -12.45 15.86
CA ALA A 11 -1.76 -11.95 14.53
C ALA A 11 -0.99 -10.62 14.61
N THR A 12 -1.42 -9.70 15.49
CA THR A 12 -0.74 -8.43 15.69
C THR A 12 0.69 -8.63 16.22
N ARG A 13 0.88 -9.55 17.15
CA ARG A 13 2.21 -9.88 17.66
C ARG A 13 3.11 -10.44 16.56
N LEU A 14 2.57 -11.36 15.76
CA LEU A 14 3.33 -11.96 14.66
C LEU A 14 3.68 -10.92 13.61
N TRP A 15 2.76 -10.00 13.31
CA TRP A 15 3.01 -8.90 12.39
C TRP A 15 4.18 -8.02 12.86
N ARG A 16 4.19 -7.67 14.15
CA ARG A 16 5.27 -6.86 14.72
C ARG A 16 6.63 -7.55 14.61
N LEU A 17 6.67 -8.87 14.74
CA LEU A 17 7.90 -9.65 14.59
C LEU A 17 8.42 -9.64 13.14
N CYS A 18 7.56 -9.41 12.17
CA CYS A 18 7.94 -9.33 10.75
C CYS A 18 8.50 -7.96 10.36
N LEU A 19 8.36 -6.95 11.22
CA LEU A 19 8.81 -5.59 10.92
C LEU A 19 10.29 -5.41 11.22
N VAL A 20 11.02 -4.87 10.25
CA VAL A 20 12.42 -4.46 10.40
C VAL A 20 12.48 -2.97 10.07
N ASN A 21 12.84 -2.16 11.07
CA ASN A 21 12.84 -0.69 10.94
C ASN A 21 11.49 -0.12 10.49
N GLY A 22 10.40 -0.68 11.02
CA GLY A 22 9.04 -0.26 10.69
C GLY A 22 8.51 -0.75 9.36
N ARG A 23 9.29 -1.54 8.61
CA ARG A 23 8.89 -2.09 7.32
C ARG A 23 8.76 -3.60 7.41
N PRO A 24 7.76 -4.20 6.76
CA PRO A 24 7.66 -5.67 6.74
C PRO A 24 8.80 -6.26 5.91
N ASP A 25 9.50 -7.22 6.51
CA ASP A 25 10.50 -8.01 5.80
C ASP A 25 9.79 -9.14 5.06
N VAL A 26 9.93 -9.19 3.74
CA VAL A 26 9.25 -10.16 2.89
C VAL A 26 9.56 -11.61 3.30
N ALA A 27 10.81 -11.88 3.64
CA ALA A 27 11.22 -13.22 4.08
C ALA A 27 10.54 -13.60 5.40
N HIS A 28 10.49 -12.68 6.36
CA HIS A 28 9.81 -12.92 7.64
C HIS A 28 8.31 -13.13 7.47
N VAL A 29 7.68 -12.31 6.62
CA VAL A 29 6.24 -12.45 6.31
C VAL A 29 5.96 -13.81 5.66
N ARG A 30 6.77 -14.19 4.69
CA ARG A 30 6.61 -15.47 3.99
C ARG A 30 6.79 -16.65 4.93
N ASN A 31 7.81 -16.62 5.78
CA ASN A 31 8.04 -17.68 6.77
C ASN A 31 6.88 -17.79 7.76
N MET A 32 6.34 -16.65 8.17
CA MET A 32 5.19 -16.60 9.08
C MET A 32 3.95 -17.22 8.44
N VAL A 33 3.66 -16.88 7.20
CA VAL A 33 2.53 -17.43 6.44
C VAL A 33 2.70 -18.94 6.28
N ASP A 34 3.90 -19.41 5.92
CA ASP A 34 4.18 -20.83 5.76
C ASP A 34 3.98 -21.57 7.07
N GLY A 35 4.49 -21.04 8.17
CA GLY A 35 4.32 -21.63 9.49
C GLY A 35 2.87 -21.75 9.92
N LEU A 36 2.07 -20.70 9.69
CA LEU A 36 0.64 -20.69 10.01
C LEU A 36 -0.16 -21.61 9.10
N THR A 37 0.26 -21.79 7.85
CA THR A 37 -0.40 -22.68 6.91
C THR A 37 -0.13 -24.15 7.25
N GLU A 38 1.08 -24.46 7.70
CA GLU A 38 1.50 -25.82 8.01
C GLU A 38 1.02 -26.31 9.38
N THR A 39 0.81 -25.39 10.32
CA THR A 39 0.37 -25.78 11.67
C THR A 39 -1.09 -26.24 11.67
N ARG A 40 -1.36 -27.30 12.43
CA ARG A 40 -2.72 -27.83 12.61
C ARG A 40 -3.32 -27.42 13.96
N ARG A 41 -2.75 -26.45 14.63
CA ARG A 41 -3.26 -25.98 15.91
C ARG A 41 -4.64 -25.35 15.75
N PRO A 42 -5.56 -25.59 16.70
CA PRO A 42 -6.86 -24.91 16.68
C PRO A 42 -6.68 -23.39 16.67
N GLY A 43 -7.41 -22.72 15.81
CA GLY A 43 -7.37 -21.26 15.70
C GLY A 43 -6.28 -20.72 14.78
N ALA A 44 -5.39 -21.56 14.23
CA ALA A 44 -4.33 -21.10 13.33
C ALA A 44 -4.88 -20.43 12.07
N SER A 45 -5.97 -20.95 11.53
CA SER A 45 -6.59 -20.36 10.33
C SER A 45 -7.15 -18.95 10.61
N ALA A 46 -7.68 -18.73 11.80
CA ALA A 46 -8.16 -17.40 12.20
C ALA A 46 -6.99 -16.42 12.37
N VAL A 47 -5.89 -16.86 12.97
CA VAL A 47 -4.68 -16.05 13.10
C VAL A 47 -4.14 -15.70 11.72
N LEU A 48 -4.07 -16.66 10.81
CA LEU A 48 -3.61 -16.43 9.44
C LEU A 48 -4.49 -15.41 8.72
N ALA A 49 -5.80 -15.52 8.84
CA ALA A 49 -6.73 -14.57 8.22
C ALA A 49 -6.50 -13.13 8.70
N HIS A 50 -6.35 -12.94 10.00
CA HIS A 50 -6.06 -11.63 10.57
C HIS A 50 -4.67 -11.12 10.19
N PHE A 51 -3.68 -11.99 10.16
CA PHE A 51 -2.32 -11.65 9.75
C PHE A 51 -2.29 -11.17 8.29
N LEU A 52 -2.95 -11.91 7.38
CA LEU A 52 -3.04 -11.52 5.97
C LEU A 52 -3.76 -10.18 5.80
N ARG A 53 -4.77 -9.91 6.63
CA ARG A 53 -5.43 -8.61 6.61
C ARG A 53 -4.47 -7.48 6.97
N LEU A 54 -3.61 -7.68 7.97
CA LEU A 54 -2.61 -6.68 8.35
C LEU A 54 -1.59 -6.46 7.22
N VAL A 55 -1.17 -7.52 6.55
CA VAL A 55 -0.28 -7.43 5.38
C VAL A 55 -0.93 -6.59 4.28
N ARG A 56 -2.19 -6.87 3.95
CA ARG A 56 -2.94 -6.14 2.90
C ARG A 56 -3.16 -4.68 3.25
N LEU A 57 -3.50 -4.38 4.51
CA LEU A 57 -3.71 -3.01 4.96
C LEU A 57 -2.41 -2.20 4.89
N ASP A 58 -1.28 -2.80 5.28
CA ASP A 58 0.01 -2.14 5.17
C ASP A 58 0.37 -1.87 3.70
N ALA A 59 0.22 -2.87 2.83
CA ALA A 59 0.49 -2.71 1.40
C ALA A 59 -0.38 -1.61 0.78
N ALA A 60 -1.66 -1.56 1.14
CA ALA A 60 -2.59 -0.57 0.61
C ALA A 60 -2.21 0.86 0.99
N ARG A 61 -1.61 1.05 2.16
CA ARG A 61 -1.17 2.39 2.62
C ARG A 61 -0.09 2.98 1.73
N TRP A 62 0.72 2.15 1.09
CA TRP A 62 1.88 2.57 0.32
C TRP A 62 1.69 2.40 -1.19
N ALA A 63 0.55 1.86 -1.61
CA ALA A 63 0.23 1.73 -3.02
C ALA A 63 -0.26 3.06 -3.59
N ALA A 64 0.42 3.53 -4.62
CA ALA A 64 0.02 4.72 -5.37
C ALA A 64 -0.43 4.31 -6.76
N ARG A 65 -1.59 4.79 -7.18
CA ARG A 65 -2.09 4.57 -8.52
C ARG A 65 -2.29 5.91 -9.21
N VAL A 66 -1.69 6.04 -10.38
CA VAL A 66 -1.80 7.25 -11.20
C VAL A 66 -2.52 6.87 -12.48
N ASP A 67 -3.74 7.38 -12.64
CA ASP A 67 -4.54 7.21 -13.85
C ASP A 67 -4.47 8.50 -14.67
N THR A 68 -4.18 8.39 -15.97
CA THR A 68 -4.09 9.54 -16.88
C THR A 68 -4.93 9.30 -18.11
N ALA A 69 -5.39 10.38 -18.75
CA ALA A 69 -6.17 10.29 -20.00
C ALA A 69 -5.35 9.74 -21.15
N ALA A 70 -4.04 10.01 -21.16
CA ALA A 70 -3.11 9.53 -22.18
C ALA A 70 -1.81 9.07 -21.49
N PRO A 71 -1.00 8.21 -22.15
CA PRO A 71 0.25 7.74 -21.58
C PRO A 71 1.20 8.90 -21.23
N LEU A 72 1.85 8.83 -20.09
CA LEU A 72 2.85 9.80 -19.68
C LEU A 72 4.19 9.52 -20.31
N GLU A 73 4.92 10.58 -20.64
CA GLU A 73 6.31 10.50 -21.04
C GLU A 73 7.17 9.99 -19.87
N PRO A 74 8.32 9.32 -20.11
CA PRO A 74 9.18 8.85 -19.02
C PRO A 74 9.61 9.96 -18.05
N ALA A 75 9.87 11.16 -18.54
CA ALA A 75 10.23 12.29 -17.69
C ALA A 75 9.08 12.71 -16.78
N GLU A 76 7.85 12.67 -17.28
CA GLU A 76 6.65 12.98 -16.50
C GLU A 76 6.40 11.93 -15.42
N ARG A 77 6.60 10.66 -15.73
CA ARG A 77 6.49 9.57 -14.74
C ARG A 77 7.51 9.76 -13.62
N THR A 78 8.74 10.08 -13.97
CA THR A 78 9.80 10.33 -13.00
C THR A 78 9.45 11.50 -12.09
N ALA A 79 8.91 12.58 -12.64
CA ALA A 79 8.49 13.74 -11.88
C ALA A 79 7.37 13.41 -10.89
N VAL A 80 6.36 12.64 -11.33
CA VAL A 80 5.26 12.20 -10.46
C VAL A 80 5.77 11.30 -9.35
N GLN A 81 6.63 10.35 -9.67
CA GLN A 81 7.22 9.45 -8.68
C GLN A 81 8.04 10.23 -7.65
N ALA A 82 8.80 11.23 -8.07
CA ALA A 82 9.60 12.06 -7.16
C ALA A 82 8.71 12.80 -6.16
N VAL A 83 7.60 13.39 -6.63
CA VAL A 83 6.65 14.09 -5.76
C VAL A 83 6.04 13.12 -4.75
N LEU A 84 5.63 11.93 -5.20
CA LEU A 84 5.03 10.92 -4.32
C LEU A 84 6.03 10.40 -3.28
N VAL A 85 7.27 10.16 -3.66
CA VAL A 85 8.32 9.73 -2.73
C VAL A 85 8.61 10.83 -1.71
N GLU A 86 8.68 12.07 -2.15
CA GLU A 86 8.89 13.22 -1.25
C GLU A 86 7.77 13.34 -0.23
N ARG A 87 6.53 13.12 -0.67
CA ARG A 87 5.35 13.28 0.18
C ARG A 87 5.10 12.08 1.08
N TYR A 88 5.17 10.86 0.55
CA TYR A 88 4.77 9.64 1.25
C TYR A 88 5.95 8.77 1.69
N GLY A 89 7.15 9.10 1.24
CA GLY A 89 8.35 8.35 1.58
C GLY A 89 8.72 7.30 0.53
N SER A 90 9.89 6.70 0.71
CA SER A 90 10.47 5.76 -0.27
C SER A 90 9.70 4.43 -0.37
N ARG A 91 8.80 4.15 0.57
CA ARG A 91 7.99 2.92 0.55
C ARG A 91 6.88 2.95 -0.49
N VAL A 92 6.52 4.14 -0.99
CA VAL A 92 5.42 4.25 -1.96
C VAL A 92 5.78 3.51 -3.25
N GLU A 93 4.86 2.65 -3.69
CA GLU A 93 4.97 1.94 -4.96
C GLU A 93 3.93 2.51 -5.93
N THR A 94 4.40 3.00 -7.07
CA THR A 94 3.54 3.72 -8.02
C THR A 94 3.25 2.84 -9.23
N VAL A 95 1.98 2.73 -9.57
CA VAL A 95 1.49 2.07 -10.78
C VAL A 95 0.83 3.11 -11.66
N PHE A 96 1.21 3.17 -12.92
CA PHE A 96 0.62 4.07 -13.91
C PHE A 96 -0.35 3.32 -14.79
N ALA A 97 -1.52 3.92 -15.01
CA ALA A 97 -2.54 3.35 -15.89
C ALA A 97 -3.13 4.45 -16.77
N VAL A 98 -3.65 4.07 -17.93
CA VAL A 98 -4.32 4.98 -18.84
C VAL A 98 -5.82 4.73 -18.75
N ASP A 99 -6.58 5.80 -18.47
CA ASP A 99 -8.03 5.76 -18.45
C ASP A 99 -8.56 6.82 -19.42
N PRO A 100 -8.99 6.42 -20.63
CA PRO A 100 -9.48 7.37 -21.62
C PRO A 100 -10.75 8.12 -21.19
N ALA A 101 -11.46 7.64 -20.18
CA ALA A 101 -12.64 8.31 -19.65
C ALA A 101 -12.29 9.58 -18.88
N LEU A 102 -11.04 9.76 -18.46
CA LEU A 102 -10.59 10.99 -17.84
C LEU A 102 -10.45 12.09 -18.88
N ILE A 103 -11.04 13.24 -18.61
CA ILE A 103 -11.00 14.37 -19.54
C ILE A 103 -9.79 15.24 -19.21
N GLY A 104 -8.68 15.01 -19.94
CA GLY A 104 -7.50 15.86 -19.86
C GLY A 104 -6.85 15.97 -18.51
N GLY A 105 -7.06 15.03 -17.64
CA GLY A 105 -6.59 15.11 -16.28
C GLY A 105 -5.79 13.92 -15.81
N MET A 106 -5.45 13.97 -14.54
CA MET A 106 -4.75 12.92 -13.83
C MET A 106 -5.46 12.65 -12.51
N ARG A 107 -5.63 11.40 -12.17
CA ARG A 107 -6.12 10.99 -10.85
C ARG A 107 -5.02 10.24 -10.13
N VAL A 108 -4.67 10.68 -8.93
CA VAL A 108 -3.66 10.04 -8.09
C VAL A 108 -4.36 9.53 -6.84
N ARG A 109 -4.18 8.24 -6.54
CA ARG A 109 -4.67 7.63 -5.30
C ARG A 109 -3.48 7.05 -4.54
N VAL A 110 -3.34 7.44 -3.28
CA VAL A 110 -2.31 6.88 -2.38
C VAL A 110 -3.01 6.53 -1.07
N GLY A 111 -3.11 5.25 -0.77
CA GLY A 111 -3.89 4.80 0.39
C GLY A 111 -5.33 5.28 0.27
N GLY A 112 -5.80 6.09 1.23
CA GLY A 112 -7.11 6.68 1.22
C GLY A 112 -7.20 8.07 0.56
N ASP A 113 -6.07 8.65 0.19
CA ASP A 113 -6.01 9.99 -0.40
C ASP A 113 -6.25 9.94 -1.90
N VAL A 114 -7.10 10.83 -2.40
CA VAL A 114 -7.42 10.93 -3.82
C VAL A 114 -7.24 12.39 -4.29
N TYR A 115 -6.48 12.56 -5.35
CA TYR A 115 -6.26 13.86 -5.98
C TYR A 115 -6.69 13.79 -7.44
N ASP A 116 -7.60 14.69 -7.83
CA ASP A 116 -8.12 14.79 -9.19
C ASP A 116 -7.79 16.15 -9.80
N GLY A 117 -7.48 16.17 -11.10
CA GLY A 117 -7.34 17.43 -11.84
C GLY A 117 -6.30 17.36 -12.95
N SER A 118 -5.92 18.52 -13.49
CA SER A 118 -4.88 18.61 -14.49
C SER A 118 -3.53 18.22 -13.89
N ILE A 119 -2.68 17.60 -14.72
CA ILE A 119 -1.36 17.13 -14.28
C ILE A 119 -0.56 18.25 -13.62
N GLN A 120 -0.42 19.38 -14.29
CA GLN A 120 0.36 20.51 -13.79
C GLN A 120 -0.27 21.17 -12.56
N GLY A 121 -1.56 21.40 -12.59
CA GLY A 121 -2.25 22.05 -11.49
C GLY A 121 -2.30 21.21 -10.22
N ARG A 122 -2.43 19.88 -10.37
CA ARG A 122 -2.50 18.98 -9.22
C ARG A 122 -1.14 18.66 -8.61
N LEU A 123 -0.11 18.55 -9.41
CA LEU A 123 1.24 18.39 -8.85
C LEU A 123 1.64 19.64 -8.05
N ALA A 124 1.34 20.83 -8.57
CA ALA A 124 1.58 22.07 -7.85
C ALA A 124 0.74 22.15 -6.56
N ALA A 125 -0.52 21.69 -6.59
CA ALA A 125 -1.38 21.67 -5.41
C ALA A 125 -0.90 20.68 -4.36
N ILE A 126 -0.38 19.52 -4.78
CA ILE A 126 0.21 18.53 -3.87
C ILE A 126 1.45 19.12 -3.20
N ASP A 127 2.34 19.74 -3.98
CA ASP A 127 3.53 20.41 -3.47
C ASP A 127 3.18 21.53 -2.49
N ALA A 128 2.18 22.35 -2.82
CA ALA A 128 1.78 23.51 -1.99
C ALA A 128 1.15 23.08 -0.65
N ARG A 129 0.52 21.91 -0.59
CA ARG A 129 -0.07 21.40 0.66
C ARG A 129 0.96 20.86 1.63
N PHE A 130 2.11 20.64 1.15
CA PHE A 130 3.16 19.93 1.88
C PHE A 130 4.45 20.69 1.89
#